data_a718a08d191e92a7a5beb2b8ea142956
#
_entry.id   a718a08d191e92a7a5beb2b8ea142956
#
_cell.length_a   1.000
_cell.length_b   1.000
_cell.length_c   1.000
_cell.angle_alpha   90.00
_cell.angle_beta   90.00
_cell.angle_gamma   90.00
#
_symmetry.space_group_name_H-M   'P 1'
#
loop_
_entity.id
_entity.type
_entity.pdbx_description
1 polymer ?
#
loop_
_entity_poly.entity_id
_entity_poly.type
_entity_poly.pdbx_seq_one_letter_code
_entity_poly.pdbx_strand_id
1 'polypeptide(L)'
;MTRHFLRDDDLSQVEQTAILDLAVELKKDRYASKPLAGPQTVAVIFDKSSTRTRVSFAVGIADLGGSPLIISTANSQLGGKETPSDTARVLERMVSAIVWRTYAQTGLEEMAANTTVPVINALSDEFHPCQLLADLLTIREKRGTLAGQSVTFLGDGASNMAQSYLLACAVAGMHVRVASPPDYSPDPAVVSDAEAIAAKNGGSVAVFTDPIEAVTGVDIVVTDTWVSMGKESEKAERIATFGAYQVDSELMALAAPDALFLHCLPADRGFEVSAEVIDGPQSVIWDEAENRLHAQKALMVWLLEQSA
;
A
#
# COMPACT_ATOMS: atom_id res chain seq x y z
N MET A 1 17.23 6.87 -16.90
CA MET A 1 16.93 5.54 -16.30
C MET A 1 15.45 5.45 -16.07
N THR A 2 14.83 4.32 -16.34
CA THR A 2 13.41 4.09 -16.08
C THR A 2 13.10 4.20 -14.59
N ARG A 3 11.98 4.85 -14.25
CA ARG A 3 11.50 4.93 -12.88
C ARG A 3 10.62 3.70 -12.59
N HIS A 4 10.83 3.09 -11.43
CA HIS A 4 10.04 1.99 -10.91
C HIS A 4 9.38 2.43 -9.60
N PHE A 5 8.41 1.67 -9.10
CA PHE A 5 7.79 1.88 -7.80
C PHE A 5 7.71 0.56 -7.06
N LEU A 6 8.74 0.25 -6.28
CA LEU A 6 8.94 -1.03 -5.60
C LEU A 6 8.75 -0.89 -4.08
N ARG A 7 9.10 0.28 -3.52
CA ARG A 7 8.95 0.67 -2.12
C ARG A 7 8.29 2.05 -2.03
N ASP A 8 7.73 2.35 -0.87
CA ASP A 8 7.04 3.62 -0.63
C ASP A 8 7.99 4.83 -0.71
N ASP A 9 9.25 4.66 -0.33
CA ASP A 9 10.30 5.67 -0.35
C ASP A 9 11.04 5.79 -1.69
N ASP A 10 10.64 5.05 -2.72
CA ASP A 10 11.06 5.33 -4.11
C ASP A 10 10.57 6.70 -4.60
N LEU A 11 9.59 7.28 -3.92
CA LEU A 11 9.07 8.62 -4.19
C LEU A 11 9.61 9.61 -3.14
N SER A 12 10.07 10.75 -3.62
CA SER A 12 10.24 11.92 -2.75
C SER A 12 8.89 12.49 -2.33
N GLN A 13 8.86 13.36 -1.30
CA GLN A 13 7.64 14.06 -0.86
C GLN A 13 6.97 14.83 -1.99
N VAL A 14 7.76 15.47 -2.86
CA VAL A 14 7.25 16.23 -4.01
C VAL A 14 6.61 15.32 -5.04
N GLU A 15 7.23 14.18 -5.35
CA GLU A 15 6.69 13.19 -6.31
C GLU A 15 5.44 12.52 -5.75
N GLN A 16 5.44 12.13 -4.48
CA GLN A 16 4.27 11.57 -3.81
C GLN A 16 3.10 12.56 -3.85
N THR A 17 3.35 13.83 -3.53
CA THR A 17 2.33 14.91 -3.60
C THR A 17 1.78 15.06 -5.02
N ALA A 18 2.65 15.09 -6.03
CA ALA A 18 2.26 15.23 -7.44
C ALA A 18 1.38 14.07 -7.91
N ILE A 19 1.71 12.84 -7.51
CA ILE A 19 0.89 11.64 -7.82
C ILE A 19 -0.48 11.74 -7.14
N LEU A 20 -0.53 12.17 -5.88
CA LEU A 20 -1.80 12.33 -5.17
C LEU A 20 -2.65 13.46 -5.75
N ASP A 21 -2.05 14.57 -6.21
CA ASP A 21 -2.76 15.65 -6.90
C ASP A 21 -3.37 15.15 -8.21
N LEU A 22 -2.57 14.42 -9.00
CA LEU A 22 -3.05 13.80 -10.23
C LEU A 22 -4.19 12.79 -9.96
N ALA A 23 -4.11 12.03 -8.84
CA ALA A 23 -5.17 11.11 -8.46
C ALA A 23 -6.50 11.84 -8.18
N VAL A 24 -6.45 12.99 -7.51
CA VAL A 24 -7.64 13.85 -7.30
C VAL A 24 -8.22 14.33 -8.63
N GLU A 25 -7.38 14.78 -9.57
CA GLU A 25 -7.85 15.22 -10.88
C GLU A 25 -8.46 14.08 -11.70
N LEU A 26 -7.82 12.90 -11.71
CA LEU A 26 -8.33 11.71 -12.38
C LEU A 26 -9.57 11.12 -11.69
N LYS A 27 -9.82 11.42 -10.42
CA LYS A 27 -11.06 11.07 -9.72
C LYS A 27 -12.21 11.97 -10.14
N LYS A 28 -11.96 13.29 -10.34
CA LYS A 28 -12.96 14.26 -10.83
C LYS A 28 -13.36 14.01 -12.30
N ASP A 29 -12.37 13.75 -13.15
CA ASP A 29 -12.57 13.39 -14.56
C ASP A 29 -11.87 12.07 -14.87
N ARG A 30 -12.63 10.99 -14.67
CA ARG A 30 -12.12 9.62 -14.69
C ARG A 30 -11.42 9.22 -15.99
N TYR A 31 -11.79 9.83 -17.10
CA TYR A 31 -11.35 9.44 -18.44
C TYR A 31 -10.53 10.53 -19.16
N ALA A 32 -10.11 11.57 -18.46
CA ALA A 32 -9.39 12.71 -19.04
C ALA A 32 -8.03 12.34 -19.63
N SER A 33 -7.31 11.40 -18.99
CA SER A 33 -5.97 10.97 -19.42
C SER A 33 -5.99 9.64 -20.16
N LYS A 34 -5.27 9.53 -21.27
CA LYS A 34 -5.20 8.34 -22.12
C LYS A 34 -3.76 7.99 -22.54
N PRO A 35 -2.80 7.92 -21.61
CA PRO A 35 -1.39 7.66 -21.97
C PRO A 35 -1.17 6.26 -22.57
N LEU A 36 -2.09 5.34 -22.36
CA LEU A 36 -2.05 3.98 -22.88
C LEU A 36 -2.88 3.79 -24.16
N ALA A 37 -3.36 4.89 -24.76
CA ALA A 37 -4.12 4.81 -26.00
C ALA A 37 -3.29 4.18 -27.13
N GLY A 38 -3.97 3.33 -27.93
CA GLY A 38 -3.32 2.65 -29.05
C GLY A 38 -3.82 1.24 -29.35
N PRO A 39 -4.40 0.43 -28.46
CA PRO A 39 -4.28 0.30 -27.00
C PRO A 39 -2.95 -0.36 -26.61
N GLN A 40 -2.18 0.30 -25.74
CA GLN A 40 -0.96 -0.28 -25.16
C GLN A 40 -1.32 -1.30 -24.08
N THR A 41 -0.49 -2.33 -23.92
CA THR A 41 -0.71 -3.40 -22.96
C THR A 41 0.10 -3.18 -21.69
N VAL A 42 -0.50 -3.42 -20.53
CA VAL A 42 0.18 -3.51 -19.24
C VAL A 42 0.03 -4.93 -18.72
N ALA A 43 1.17 -5.58 -18.41
CA ALA A 43 1.17 -6.90 -17.77
C ALA A 43 0.88 -6.75 -16.28
N VAL A 44 -0.12 -7.51 -15.76
CA VAL A 44 -0.48 -7.53 -14.34
C VAL A 44 -0.35 -8.96 -13.84
N ILE A 45 0.74 -9.23 -13.10
CA ILE A 45 1.17 -10.57 -12.71
C ILE A 45 0.77 -10.83 -11.26
N PHE A 46 0.25 -12.03 -10.99
CA PHE A 46 -0.20 -12.46 -9.67
C PHE A 46 0.37 -13.81 -9.26
N ASP A 47 1.19 -13.82 -8.20
CA ASP A 47 1.60 -15.02 -7.47
C ASP A 47 0.61 -15.33 -6.35
N LYS A 48 0.00 -14.28 -5.78
CA LYS A 48 -1.02 -14.35 -4.73
C LYS A 48 -2.38 -13.90 -5.25
N SER A 49 -3.45 -14.55 -4.80
CA SER A 49 -4.81 -14.14 -5.13
C SER A 49 -5.12 -12.72 -4.63
N SER A 50 -5.91 -11.97 -5.39
CA SER A 50 -6.40 -10.66 -4.98
C SER A 50 -7.58 -10.24 -5.86
N THR A 51 -8.68 -9.84 -5.24
CA THR A 51 -9.83 -9.26 -5.95
C THR A 51 -9.61 -7.77 -6.19
N ARG A 52 -9.34 -7.01 -5.13
CA ARG A 52 -9.20 -5.54 -5.20
C ARG A 52 -8.08 -5.09 -6.13
N THR A 53 -6.88 -5.64 -5.99
CA THR A 53 -5.74 -5.30 -6.85
C THR A 53 -6.02 -5.66 -8.31
N ARG A 54 -6.64 -6.83 -8.55
CA ARG A 54 -6.98 -7.27 -9.92
C ARG A 54 -7.97 -6.30 -10.57
N VAL A 55 -9.04 -5.95 -9.86
CA VAL A 55 -10.08 -5.06 -10.38
C VAL A 55 -9.53 -3.64 -10.56
N SER A 56 -8.85 -3.08 -9.56
CA SER A 56 -8.37 -1.68 -9.63
C SER A 56 -7.35 -1.46 -10.75
N PHE A 57 -6.40 -2.39 -10.97
CA PHE A 57 -5.46 -2.28 -12.10
C PHE A 57 -6.15 -2.55 -13.44
N ALA A 58 -6.99 -3.59 -13.56
CA ALA A 58 -7.65 -3.88 -14.82
C ALA A 58 -8.53 -2.72 -15.28
N VAL A 59 -9.34 -2.18 -14.37
CA VAL A 59 -10.20 -1.02 -14.66
C VAL A 59 -9.38 0.24 -14.90
N GLY A 60 -8.36 0.49 -14.07
CA GLY A 60 -7.48 1.67 -14.21
C GLY A 60 -6.75 1.71 -15.55
N ILE A 61 -6.19 0.59 -16.00
CA ILE A 61 -5.52 0.46 -17.31
C ILE A 61 -6.53 0.72 -18.46
N ALA A 62 -7.73 0.15 -18.38
CA ALA A 62 -8.77 0.40 -19.37
C ALA A 62 -9.23 1.87 -19.38
N ASP A 63 -9.38 2.50 -18.21
CA ASP A 63 -9.68 3.93 -18.09
C ASP A 63 -8.62 4.80 -18.77
N LEU A 64 -7.35 4.40 -18.69
CA LEU A 64 -6.21 5.08 -19.34
C LEU A 64 -6.07 4.77 -20.85
N GLY A 65 -7.01 4.04 -21.43
CA GLY A 65 -7.05 3.68 -22.86
C GLY A 65 -6.21 2.46 -23.22
N GLY A 66 -5.68 1.73 -22.25
CA GLY A 66 -4.86 0.54 -22.44
C GLY A 66 -5.63 -0.79 -22.36
N SER A 67 -4.87 -1.88 -22.49
CA SER A 67 -5.34 -3.26 -22.37
C SER A 67 -4.64 -3.95 -21.19
N PRO A 68 -5.36 -4.38 -20.14
CA PRO A 68 -4.75 -5.13 -19.05
C PRO A 68 -4.54 -6.59 -19.46
N LEU A 69 -3.30 -7.10 -19.34
CA LEU A 69 -2.98 -8.51 -19.51
C LEU A 69 -2.79 -9.15 -18.13
N ILE A 70 -3.81 -9.83 -17.65
CA ILE A 70 -3.75 -10.48 -16.35
C ILE A 70 -3.09 -11.85 -16.47
N ILE A 71 -1.98 -12.04 -15.76
CA ILE A 71 -1.17 -13.26 -15.75
C ILE A 71 -1.20 -13.85 -14.33
N SER A 72 -1.57 -15.13 -14.22
CA SER A 72 -1.40 -15.91 -12.97
C SER A 72 -0.17 -16.79 -13.12
N THR A 73 0.76 -16.73 -12.17
CA THR A 73 1.99 -17.53 -12.22
C THR A 73 1.74 -19.03 -12.10
N ALA A 74 0.62 -19.42 -11.51
CA ALA A 74 0.19 -20.84 -11.50
C ALA A 74 0.05 -21.44 -12.93
N ASN A 75 -0.10 -20.58 -13.95
CA ASN A 75 -0.23 -20.97 -15.36
C ASN A 75 0.84 -20.31 -16.25
N SER A 76 1.95 -19.83 -15.68
CA SER A 76 3.07 -19.21 -16.39
C SER A 76 4.38 -19.93 -16.11
N GLN A 77 5.46 -19.54 -16.77
CA GLN A 77 6.81 -20.07 -16.53
C GLN A 77 7.57 -19.29 -15.46
N LEU A 78 7.09 -18.11 -15.08
CA LEU A 78 7.70 -17.24 -14.08
C LEU A 78 7.71 -17.94 -12.71
N GLY A 79 8.88 -17.94 -12.06
CA GLY A 79 9.09 -18.66 -10.80
C GLY A 79 9.25 -20.19 -10.96
N GLY A 80 9.12 -20.71 -12.21
CA GLY A 80 9.36 -22.10 -12.56
C GLY A 80 10.67 -22.26 -13.31
N LYS A 81 10.60 -22.22 -14.66
CA LYS A 81 11.77 -22.35 -15.54
C LYS A 81 12.38 -21.00 -15.94
N GLU A 82 11.62 -19.91 -15.82
CA GLU A 82 12.07 -18.56 -16.16
C GLU A 82 12.37 -17.76 -14.89
N THR A 83 13.49 -17.04 -14.90
CA THR A 83 13.85 -16.10 -13.86
C THR A 83 13.05 -14.79 -14.01
N PRO A 84 12.93 -13.95 -12.94
CA PRO A 84 12.37 -12.61 -13.07
C PRO A 84 13.08 -11.78 -14.15
N SER A 85 14.39 -11.90 -14.28
CA SER A 85 15.18 -11.19 -15.31
C SER A 85 14.86 -11.64 -16.74
N ASP A 86 14.64 -12.94 -16.98
CA ASP A 86 14.27 -13.44 -18.31
C ASP A 86 12.85 -12.97 -18.68
N THR A 87 11.91 -13.09 -17.75
CA THR A 87 10.54 -12.59 -17.92
C THR A 87 10.52 -11.09 -18.19
N ALA A 88 11.32 -10.31 -17.45
CA ALA A 88 11.45 -8.86 -17.65
C ALA A 88 11.88 -8.51 -19.09
N ARG A 89 12.94 -9.14 -19.59
CA ARG A 89 13.48 -8.93 -20.95
C ARG A 89 12.51 -9.35 -22.06
N VAL A 90 11.67 -10.34 -21.81
CA VAL A 90 10.61 -10.75 -22.74
C VAL A 90 9.47 -9.74 -22.73
N LEU A 91 8.97 -9.37 -21.54
CA LEU A 91 7.80 -8.51 -21.41
C LEU A 91 8.08 -7.08 -21.87
N GLU A 92 9.28 -6.51 -21.62
CA GLU A 92 9.61 -5.13 -22.02
C GLU A 92 9.44 -4.86 -23.50
N ARG A 93 9.52 -5.92 -24.34
CA ARG A 93 9.36 -5.83 -25.80
C ARG A 93 7.91 -5.83 -26.26
N MET A 94 6.96 -6.07 -25.33
CA MET A 94 5.56 -6.29 -25.68
C MET A 94 4.60 -5.45 -24.85
N VAL A 95 5.02 -4.94 -23.68
CA VAL A 95 4.15 -4.19 -22.78
C VAL A 95 4.76 -2.83 -22.43
N SER A 96 3.93 -1.90 -21.97
CA SER A 96 4.36 -0.55 -21.60
C SER A 96 4.67 -0.40 -20.10
N ALA A 97 4.21 -1.34 -19.29
CA ALA A 97 4.53 -1.42 -17.86
C ALA A 97 4.26 -2.84 -17.33
N ILE A 98 4.89 -3.17 -16.21
CA ILE A 98 4.72 -4.44 -15.51
C ILE A 98 4.23 -4.12 -14.09
N VAL A 99 3.11 -4.71 -13.69
CA VAL A 99 2.58 -4.69 -12.33
C VAL A 99 2.71 -6.10 -11.77
N TRP A 100 3.32 -6.26 -10.59
CA TRP A 100 3.52 -7.59 -10.03
C TRP A 100 3.15 -7.64 -8.55
N ARG A 101 2.26 -8.58 -8.21
CA ARG A 101 1.92 -8.96 -6.84
C ARG A 101 2.56 -10.30 -6.55
N THR A 102 3.58 -10.31 -5.70
CA THR A 102 4.47 -11.45 -5.47
C THR A 102 4.69 -11.74 -3.98
N TYR A 103 5.66 -12.58 -3.70
CA TYR A 103 6.16 -12.89 -2.37
C TYR A 103 7.38 -12.02 -2.05
N ALA A 104 8.57 -12.43 -2.46
CA ALA A 104 9.82 -11.77 -2.10
C ALA A 104 10.04 -10.46 -2.88
N GLN A 105 10.45 -9.42 -2.18
CA GLN A 105 10.84 -8.12 -2.73
C GLN A 105 11.99 -8.24 -3.75
N THR A 106 12.93 -9.14 -3.48
CA THR A 106 14.10 -9.36 -4.36
C THR A 106 13.72 -9.75 -5.78
N GLY A 107 12.59 -10.45 -5.98
CA GLY A 107 12.10 -10.75 -7.33
C GLY A 107 11.67 -9.51 -8.10
N LEU A 108 11.04 -8.55 -7.43
CA LEU A 108 10.68 -7.26 -8.01
C LEU A 108 11.91 -6.44 -8.37
N GLU A 109 12.90 -6.43 -7.50
CA GLU A 109 14.18 -5.73 -7.72
C GLU A 109 14.95 -6.33 -8.91
N GLU A 110 15.01 -7.66 -9.00
CA GLU A 110 15.60 -8.36 -10.15
C GLU A 110 14.86 -8.01 -11.45
N MET A 111 13.52 -8.01 -11.44
CA MET A 111 12.72 -7.64 -12.60
C MET A 111 12.98 -6.19 -13.01
N ALA A 112 12.97 -5.26 -12.07
CA ALA A 112 13.21 -3.84 -12.33
C ALA A 112 14.61 -3.56 -12.87
N ALA A 113 15.62 -4.26 -12.37
CA ALA A 113 17.02 -4.13 -12.85
C ALA A 113 17.22 -4.65 -14.27
N ASN A 114 16.29 -5.41 -14.83
CA ASN A 114 16.41 -6.08 -16.13
C ASN A 114 15.34 -5.66 -17.16
N THR A 115 14.71 -4.51 -16.99
CA THR A 115 13.70 -3.97 -17.92
C THR A 115 13.84 -2.47 -18.10
N THR A 116 13.38 -2.01 -19.26
CA THR A 116 13.30 -0.59 -19.65
C THR A 116 11.89 -0.02 -19.50
N VAL A 117 10.91 -0.81 -19.05
CA VAL A 117 9.54 -0.34 -18.75
C VAL A 117 9.32 -0.27 -17.24
N PRO A 118 8.41 0.61 -16.76
CA PRO A 118 8.12 0.70 -15.33
C PRO A 118 7.69 -0.63 -14.71
N VAL A 119 8.25 -0.95 -13.55
CA VAL A 119 7.81 -2.04 -12.67
C VAL A 119 7.12 -1.45 -11.45
N ILE A 120 5.94 -1.97 -11.12
CA ILE A 120 5.10 -1.52 -10.02
C ILE A 120 4.87 -2.68 -9.06
N ASN A 121 5.28 -2.50 -7.79
CA ASN A 121 4.97 -3.42 -6.70
C ASN A 121 3.49 -3.29 -6.31
N ALA A 122 2.68 -4.27 -6.69
CA ALA A 122 1.27 -4.34 -6.29
C ALA A 122 1.07 -4.96 -4.89
N LEU A 123 2.02 -5.65 -4.37
CA LEU A 123 2.29 -6.16 -3.02
C LEU A 123 3.47 -7.14 -3.07
N SER A 124 4.37 -7.04 -2.11
CA SER A 124 5.33 -8.09 -1.71
C SER A 124 5.11 -8.51 -0.26
N ASP A 125 5.90 -9.45 0.25
CA ASP A 125 5.88 -9.81 1.68
C ASP A 125 6.40 -8.66 2.56
N GLU A 126 7.24 -7.80 1.99
CA GLU A 126 7.89 -6.70 2.69
C GLU A 126 7.14 -5.37 2.58
N PHE A 127 6.44 -5.09 1.44
CA PHE A 127 5.80 -3.81 1.19
C PHE A 127 4.48 -3.91 0.42
N HIS A 128 3.59 -2.92 0.64
CA HIS A 128 2.35 -2.74 -0.13
C HIS A 128 2.15 -1.29 -0.59
N PRO A 129 3.09 -0.71 -1.36
CA PRO A 129 3.16 0.72 -1.61
C PRO A 129 1.93 1.27 -2.38
N CYS A 130 1.32 0.47 -3.25
CA CYS A 130 0.07 0.87 -3.94
C CYS A 130 -1.12 1.03 -2.98
N GLN A 131 -1.15 0.33 -1.85
CA GLN A 131 -2.17 0.54 -0.83
C GLN A 131 -1.95 1.88 -0.15
N LEU A 132 -0.72 2.16 0.25
CA LEU A 132 -0.40 3.39 0.97
C LEU A 132 -0.69 4.66 0.15
N LEU A 133 -0.49 4.64 -1.16
CA LEU A 133 -0.93 5.77 -2.00
C LEU A 133 -2.44 6.00 -1.92
N ALA A 134 -3.24 4.95 -1.81
CA ALA A 134 -4.70 5.07 -1.67
C ALA A 134 -5.10 5.55 -0.26
N ASP A 135 -4.42 5.06 0.78
CA ASP A 135 -4.64 5.46 2.16
C ASP A 135 -4.31 6.95 2.34
N LEU A 136 -3.14 7.39 1.85
CA LEU A 136 -2.74 8.80 1.87
C LEU A 136 -3.70 9.68 1.07
N LEU A 137 -4.18 9.24 -0.08
CA LEU A 137 -5.21 9.95 -0.84
C LEU A 137 -6.49 10.12 -0.02
N THR A 138 -6.93 9.04 0.64
CA THR A 138 -8.14 9.04 1.48
C THR A 138 -7.99 9.97 2.68
N ILE A 139 -6.88 9.88 3.39
CA ILE A 139 -6.57 10.77 4.51
C ILE A 139 -6.60 12.22 4.05
N ARG A 140 -5.93 12.54 2.94
CA ARG A 140 -5.90 13.90 2.39
C ARG A 140 -7.28 14.40 1.98
N GLU A 141 -8.12 13.57 1.38
CA GLU A 141 -9.50 13.94 1.02
C GLU A 141 -10.37 14.25 2.26
N LYS A 142 -10.17 13.51 3.36
CA LYS A 142 -10.96 13.69 4.59
C LYS A 142 -10.40 14.75 5.53
N ARG A 143 -9.07 14.94 5.58
CA ARG A 143 -8.38 15.83 6.53
C ARG A 143 -7.85 17.12 5.88
N GLY A 144 -7.80 17.20 4.55
CA GLY A 144 -7.29 18.35 3.77
C GLY A 144 -5.76 18.42 3.68
N THR A 145 -5.03 17.75 4.58
CA THR A 145 -3.56 17.72 4.60
C THR A 145 -3.05 16.37 5.07
N LEU A 146 -1.81 16.03 4.71
CA LEU A 146 -1.07 14.89 5.27
C LEU A 146 -0.04 15.36 6.31
N ALA A 147 0.73 16.39 5.96
CA ALA A 147 1.79 16.89 6.84
C ALA A 147 1.25 17.28 8.23
N GLY A 148 1.91 16.77 9.26
CA GLY A 148 1.56 16.98 10.65
C GLY A 148 0.40 16.12 11.19
N GLN A 149 -0.29 15.34 10.34
CA GLN A 149 -1.27 14.35 10.83
C GLN A 149 -0.56 13.20 11.54
N SER A 150 -1.20 12.67 12.57
CA SER A 150 -0.69 11.52 13.32
C SER A 150 -1.47 10.25 12.97
N VAL A 151 -0.74 9.16 12.70
CA VAL A 151 -1.33 7.85 12.37
C VAL A 151 -0.75 6.78 13.27
N THR A 152 -1.60 5.87 13.74
CA THR A 152 -1.18 4.67 14.46
C THR A 152 -1.62 3.42 13.72
N PHE A 153 -0.67 2.55 13.38
CA PHE A 153 -0.90 1.19 12.92
C PHE A 153 -0.87 0.22 14.12
N LEU A 154 -1.85 -0.65 14.23
CA LEU A 154 -2.00 -1.61 15.32
C LEU A 154 -2.01 -3.05 14.81
N GLY A 155 -1.25 -3.93 15.44
CA GLY A 155 -1.22 -5.37 15.12
C GLY A 155 0.16 -5.91 14.78
N ASP A 156 0.30 -6.59 13.64
CA ASP A 156 1.56 -7.18 13.19
C ASP A 156 2.50 -6.09 12.62
N GLY A 157 3.39 -5.56 13.45
CA GLY A 157 4.37 -4.55 13.07
C GLY A 157 5.41 -5.05 12.07
N ALA A 158 5.61 -6.37 11.96
CA ALA A 158 6.50 -6.97 10.96
C ALA A 158 5.81 -7.19 9.60
N SER A 159 4.51 -6.85 9.48
CA SER A 159 3.76 -6.98 8.23
C SER A 159 4.19 -5.96 7.18
N ASN A 160 3.94 -6.28 5.92
CA ASN A 160 4.17 -5.36 4.81
C ASN A 160 3.37 -4.05 4.93
N MET A 161 2.18 -4.10 5.53
CA MET A 161 1.37 -2.89 5.77
C MET A 161 2.05 -1.96 6.77
N ALA A 162 2.48 -2.49 7.93
CA ALA A 162 3.17 -1.69 8.95
C ALA A 162 4.45 -1.04 8.40
N GLN A 163 5.24 -1.80 7.65
CA GLN A 163 6.47 -1.31 7.03
C GLN A 163 6.20 -0.24 5.98
N SER A 164 5.19 -0.43 5.14
CA SER A 164 4.76 0.59 4.18
C SER A 164 4.21 1.84 4.85
N TYR A 165 3.44 1.72 5.96
CA TYR A 165 2.98 2.89 6.72
C TYR A 165 4.15 3.70 7.26
N LEU A 166 5.19 3.06 7.81
CA LEU A 166 6.41 3.74 8.28
C LEU A 166 7.03 4.61 7.21
N LEU A 167 7.25 4.05 6.01
CA LEU A 167 7.93 4.76 4.92
C LEU A 167 7.02 5.81 4.27
N ALA A 168 5.81 5.44 3.85
CA ALA A 168 4.91 6.32 3.13
C ALA A 168 4.50 7.56 3.95
N CYS A 169 4.21 7.37 5.24
CA CYS A 169 3.86 8.46 6.13
C CYS A 169 5.06 9.35 6.46
N ALA A 170 6.27 8.77 6.60
CA ALA A 170 7.50 9.54 6.76
C ALA A 170 7.77 10.41 5.53
N VAL A 171 7.57 9.89 4.31
CA VAL A 171 7.65 10.67 3.06
C VAL A 171 6.64 11.80 3.06
N ALA A 172 5.41 11.56 3.52
CA ALA A 172 4.34 12.56 3.58
C ALA A 172 4.52 13.64 4.66
N GLY A 173 5.52 13.50 5.56
CA GLY A 173 5.71 14.42 6.69
C GLY A 173 4.68 14.22 7.81
N MET A 174 4.15 13.01 7.97
CA MET A 174 3.22 12.62 9.03
C MET A 174 3.98 12.10 10.27
N HIS A 175 3.28 12.03 11.39
CA HIS A 175 3.74 11.41 12.61
C HIS A 175 3.22 9.97 12.68
N VAL A 176 4.07 8.98 12.35
CA VAL A 176 3.67 7.57 12.31
C VAL A 176 4.06 6.83 13.59
N ARG A 177 3.11 6.07 14.12
CA ARG A 177 3.29 5.19 15.26
C ARG A 177 2.91 3.76 14.85
N VAL A 178 3.69 2.78 15.30
CA VAL A 178 3.36 1.35 15.15
C VAL A 178 3.28 0.74 16.55
N ALA A 179 2.15 0.11 16.86
CA ALA A 179 1.98 -0.65 18.09
C ALA A 179 1.84 -2.14 17.79
N SER A 180 2.76 -2.93 18.32
CA SER A 180 2.82 -4.38 18.08
C SER A 180 3.36 -5.13 19.30
N PRO A 181 3.05 -6.44 19.45
CA PRO A 181 3.75 -7.29 20.41
C PRO A 181 5.27 -7.29 20.14
N PRO A 182 6.12 -7.45 21.15
CA PRO A 182 7.58 -7.36 21.01
C PRO A 182 8.17 -8.27 19.91
N ASP A 183 7.64 -9.50 19.78
CA ASP A 183 8.11 -10.49 18.80
C ASP A 183 7.61 -10.20 17.36
N TYR A 184 6.76 -9.20 17.21
CA TYR A 184 6.19 -8.74 15.93
C TYR A 184 6.51 -7.28 15.64
N SER A 185 7.65 -6.81 16.15
CA SER A 185 8.12 -5.44 15.90
C SER A 185 8.51 -5.24 14.45
N PRO A 186 8.41 -4.01 13.92
CA PRO A 186 8.89 -3.68 12.57
C PRO A 186 10.37 -4.00 12.39
N ASP A 187 10.78 -4.20 11.13
CA ASP A 187 12.19 -4.36 10.78
C ASP A 187 12.98 -3.09 11.21
N PRO A 188 14.02 -3.24 12.04
CA PRO A 188 14.82 -2.09 12.49
C PRO A 188 15.46 -1.29 11.36
N ALA A 189 15.77 -1.90 10.22
CA ALA A 189 16.30 -1.19 9.06
C ALA A 189 15.24 -0.28 8.44
N VAL A 190 13.99 -0.76 8.31
CA VAL A 190 12.87 0.06 7.81
C VAL A 190 12.54 1.19 8.78
N VAL A 191 12.57 0.93 10.10
CA VAL A 191 12.39 1.98 11.11
C VAL A 191 13.47 3.07 10.96
N SER A 192 14.72 2.68 10.82
CA SER A 192 15.85 3.62 10.64
C SER A 192 15.72 4.45 9.36
N ASP A 193 15.32 3.82 8.23
CA ASP A 193 15.06 4.52 6.97
C ASP A 193 13.92 5.54 7.15
N ALA A 194 12.82 5.13 7.77
CA ALA A 194 11.65 5.97 8.00
C ALA A 194 11.97 7.16 8.94
N GLU A 195 12.75 6.94 10.00
CA GLU A 195 13.22 8.03 10.90
C GLU A 195 14.05 9.07 10.15
N ALA A 196 14.99 8.61 9.30
CA ALA A 196 15.82 9.48 8.49
C ALA A 196 15.01 10.29 7.46
N ILE A 197 13.96 9.70 6.88
CA ILE A 197 13.04 10.36 5.96
C ILE A 197 12.16 11.36 6.71
N ALA A 198 11.55 10.95 7.83
CA ALA A 198 10.66 11.78 8.64
C ALA A 198 11.37 13.04 9.15
N ALA A 199 12.63 12.91 9.59
CA ALA A 199 13.45 14.05 10.04
C ALA A 199 13.65 15.11 8.95
N LYS A 200 13.68 14.73 7.67
CA LYS A 200 13.80 15.66 6.52
C LYS A 200 12.47 16.31 6.15
N ASN A 201 11.36 15.59 6.34
CA ASN A 201 10.04 15.98 5.86
C ASN A 201 9.15 16.60 6.97
N GLY A 202 9.64 16.72 8.21
CA GLY A 202 8.91 17.33 9.33
C GLY A 202 7.96 16.38 10.05
N GLY A 203 8.08 15.06 9.84
CA GLY A 203 7.35 14.02 10.53
C GLY A 203 8.12 13.41 11.71
N SER A 204 7.61 12.31 12.23
CA SER A 204 8.29 11.47 13.23
C SER A 204 7.87 10.01 13.16
N VAL A 205 8.70 9.13 13.69
CA VAL A 205 8.44 7.67 13.79
C VAL A 205 8.54 7.26 15.25
N ALA A 206 7.63 6.40 15.72
CA ALA A 206 7.70 5.81 17.05
C ALA A 206 7.14 4.38 17.04
N VAL A 207 7.78 3.47 17.77
CA VAL A 207 7.34 2.09 17.95
C VAL A 207 6.92 1.87 19.40
N PHE A 208 5.77 1.26 19.61
CA PHE A 208 5.15 1.02 20.91
C PHE A 208 4.82 -0.46 21.09
N THR A 209 4.78 -0.89 22.35
CA THR A 209 4.19 -2.18 22.73
C THR A 209 2.85 -2.02 23.40
N ASP A 210 2.51 -0.82 23.86
CA ASP A 210 1.21 -0.49 24.47
C ASP A 210 0.30 0.17 23.42
N PRO A 211 -0.80 -0.49 23.00
CA PRO A 211 -1.74 0.07 22.03
C PRO A 211 -2.47 1.32 22.54
N ILE A 212 -2.70 1.42 23.85
CA ILE A 212 -3.38 2.57 24.48
C ILE A 212 -2.50 3.83 24.34
N GLU A 213 -1.22 3.70 24.69
CA GLU A 213 -0.26 4.80 24.54
C GLU A 213 -0.14 5.24 23.08
N ALA A 214 -0.07 4.27 22.16
CA ALA A 214 0.11 4.53 20.75
C ALA A 214 -1.08 5.24 20.10
N VAL A 215 -2.32 4.90 20.50
CA VAL A 215 -3.57 5.45 19.92
C VAL A 215 -3.95 6.79 20.52
N THR A 216 -3.51 7.08 21.75
CA THR A 216 -3.97 8.28 22.45
C THR A 216 -3.72 9.56 21.64
N GLY A 217 -4.83 10.24 21.30
CA GLY A 217 -4.86 11.54 20.64
C GLY A 217 -4.46 11.55 19.15
N VAL A 218 -4.37 10.40 18.48
CA VAL A 218 -4.02 10.34 17.04
C VAL A 218 -5.20 10.70 16.14
N ASP A 219 -4.88 11.20 14.95
CA ASP A 219 -5.86 11.58 13.93
C ASP A 219 -6.35 10.39 13.10
N ILE A 220 -5.55 9.35 12.97
CA ILE A 220 -5.84 8.19 12.13
C ILE A 220 -5.46 6.90 12.88
N VAL A 221 -6.38 5.95 12.90
CA VAL A 221 -6.19 4.59 13.44
C VAL A 221 -6.29 3.59 12.31
N VAL A 222 -5.31 2.70 12.21
CA VAL A 222 -5.22 1.71 11.14
C VAL A 222 -4.91 0.34 11.73
N THR A 223 -5.50 -0.69 11.15
CA THR A 223 -5.12 -2.08 11.40
C THR A 223 -5.20 -2.90 10.12
N ASP A 224 -4.65 -4.10 10.15
CA ASP A 224 -4.76 -5.10 9.09
C ASP A 224 -5.01 -6.48 9.70
N THR A 225 -5.39 -7.44 8.87
CA THR A 225 -5.63 -8.81 9.31
C THR A 225 -4.44 -9.38 10.07
N TRP A 226 -4.71 -10.03 11.21
CA TRP A 226 -3.67 -10.68 12.00
C TRP A 226 -3.15 -11.96 11.36
N VAL A 227 -3.95 -12.58 10.49
CA VAL A 227 -3.62 -13.84 9.82
C VAL A 227 -3.52 -13.58 8.33
N SER A 228 -2.33 -13.18 7.88
CA SER A 228 -2.04 -12.98 6.47
C SER A 228 -2.11 -14.28 5.67
N MET A 229 -2.36 -14.18 4.36
CA MET A 229 -2.38 -15.32 3.45
C MET A 229 -1.07 -16.15 3.55
N GLY A 230 -1.22 -17.45 3.76
CA GLY A 230 -0.12 -18.40 3.96
C GLY A 230 0.27 -18.62 5.43
N LYS A 231 -0.36 -17.91 6.38
CA LYS A 231 -0.15 -18.06 7.83
C LYS A 231 -1.36 -18.65 8.56
N GLU A 232 -2.26 -19.32 7.85
CA GLU A 232 -3.50 -19.88 8.40
C GLU A 232 -3.25 -20.92 9.51
N SER A 233 -2.10 -21.61 9.46
CA SER A 233 -1.69 -22.56 10.52
C SER A 233 -1.35 -21.89 11.86
N GLU A 234 -1.02 -20.60 11.87
CA GLU A 234 -0.67 -19.82 13.05
C GLU A 234 -1.90 -19.11 13.68
N LYS A 235 -3.09 -19.31 13.12
CA LYS A 235 -4.29 -18.52 13.46
C LYS A 235 -4.58 -18.45 14.95
N ALA A 236 -4.58 -19.58 15.67
CA ALA A 236 -4.92 -19.60 17.09
C ALA A 236 -3.89 -18.85 17.95
N GLU A 237 -2.61 -18.99 17.65
CA GLU A 237 -1.51 -18.29 18.32
C GLU A 237 -1.59 -16.79 18.05
N ARG A 238 -1.77 -16.37 16.80
CA ARG A 238 -1.88 -14.97 16.42
C ARG A 238 -3.07 -14.27 17.07
N ILE A 239 -4.25 -14.92 17.11
CA ILE A 239 -5.42 -14.34 17.79
C ILE A 239 -5.13 -14.13 19.28
N ALA A 240 -4.47 -15.07 19.96
CA ALA A 240 -4.12 -14.92 21.37
C ALA A 240 -3.08 -13.80 21.59
N THR A 241 -2.11 -13.69 20.69
CA THR A 241 -1.03 -12.70 20.79
C THR A 241 -1.50 -11.27 20.51
N PHE A 242 -2.34 -11.10 19.49
CA PHE A 242 -2.78 -9.78 19.03
C PHE A 242 -4.06 -9.29 19.72
N GLY A 243 -4.71 -10.07 20.57
CA GLY A 243 -5.99 -9.71 21.19
C GLY A 243 -6.03 -8.34 21.86
N ALA A 244 -4.92 -7.90 22.48
CA ALA A 244 -4.82 -6.56 23.09
C ALA A 244 -4.72 -5.41 22.08
N TYR A 245 -4.50 -5.71 20.78
CA TYR A 245 -4.37 -4.75 19.69
C TYR A 245 -5.63 -4.66 18.83
N GLN A 246 -6.74 -5.28 19.24
CA GLN A 246 -8.03 -5.14 18.58
C GLN A 246 -8.47 -3.68 18.58
N VAL A 247 -8.85 -3.17 17.42
CA VAL A 247 -9.46 -1.84 17.32
C VAL A 247 -10.95 -1.97 17.58
N ASP A 248 -11.34 -1.74 18.82
CA ASP A 248 -12.73 -1.66 19.26
C ASP A 248 -13.15 -0.21 19.57
N SER A 249 -14.39 -0.03 20.00
CA SER A 249 -14.93 1.29 20.33
C SER A 249 -14.23 1.95 21.53
N GLU A 250 -13.70 1.17 22.48
CA GLU A 250 -13.00 1.71 23.65
C GLU A 250 -11.63 2.25 23.22
N LEU A 251 -10.90 1.53 22.39
CA LEU A 251 -9.62 1.97 21.84
C LEU A 251 -9.79 3.17 20.90
N MET A 252 -10.79 3.15 20.00
CA MET A 252 -11.10 4.30 19.14
C MET A 252 -11.46 5.56 19.90
N ALA A 253 -12.09 5.45 21.06
CA ALA A 253 -12.45 6.59 21.92
C ALA A 253 -11.23 7.31 22.53
N LEU A 254 -10.04 6.69 22.53
CA LEU A 254 -8.78 7.31 22.99
C LEU A 254 -8.11 8.15 21.89
N ALA A 255 -8.44 7.94 20.63
CA ALA A 255 -7.97 8.75 19.50
C ALA A 255 -8.64 10.14 19.51
N ALA A 256 -8.27 11.01 18.58
CA ALA A 256 -8.95 12.30 18.41
C ALA A 256 -10.46 12.08 18.15
N PRO A 257 -11.34 12.99 18.62
CA PRO A 257 -12.79 12.81 18.47
C PRO A 257 -13.28 12.67 17.03
N ASP A 258 -12.52 13.20 16.08
CA ASP A 258 -12.77 13.15 14.64
C ASP A 258 -11.76 12.23 13.92
N ALA A 259 -11.12 11.31 14.65
CA ALA A 259 -10.18 10.37 14.09
C ALA A 259 -10.81 9.47 13.01
N LEU A 260 -10.04 9.15 11.98
CA LEU A 260 -10.44 8.25 10.92
C LEU A 260 -10.01 6.82 11.26
N PHE A 261 -10.80 5.84 10.83
CA PHE A 261 -10.42 4.42 10.84
C PHE A 261 -10.22 3.93 9.40
N LEU A 262 -9.07 3.29 9.14
CA LEU A 262 -8.69 2.67 7.87
C LEU A 262 -8.38 1.18 8.02
N HIS A 263 -8.64 0.42 6.96
CA HIS A 263 -8.31 -1.00 6.84
C HIS A 263 -8.28 -1.41 5.37
N CYS A 264 -7.17 -1.95 4.90
CA CYS A 264 -6.97 -2.30 3.48
C CYS A 264 -7.88 -3.43 2.95
N LEU A 265 -8.61 -4.12 3.84
CA LEU A 265 -9.47 -5.26 3.54
C LEU A 265 -8.72 -6.45 2.89
N PRO A 266 -9.17 -7.72 3.12
CA PRO A 266 -10.38 -8.13 3.85
C PRO A 266 -10.19 -7.98 5.37
N ALA A 267 -11.27 -7.81 6.13
CA ALA A 267 -11.25 -7.68 7.57
C ALA A 267 -11.98 -8.85 8.24
N ASP A 268 -11.41 -9.35 9.34
CA ASP A 268 -12.02 -10.35 10.21
C ASP A 268 -12.68 -9.66 11.40
N ARG A 269 -13.97 -9.25 11.24
CA ARG A 269 -14.73 -8.62 12.30
C ARG A 269 -14.78 -9.46 13.57
N GLY A 270 -14.42 -8.85 14.71
CA GLY A 270 -14.31 -9.52 16.01
C GLY A 270 -12.91 -10.05 16.32
N PHE A 271 -11.96 -9.92 15.38
CA PHE A 271 -10.53 -10.15 15.60
C PHE A 271 -9.78 -8.81 15.62
N GLU A 272 -9.17 -8.40 14.51
CA GLU A 272 -8.38 -7.17 14.48
C GLU A 272 -9.21 -5.89 14.64
N VAL A 273 -10.50 -5.96 14.30
CA VAL A 273 -11.41 -4.83 14.40
C VAL A 273 -12.81 -5.27 14.81
N SER A 274 -13.49 -4.49 15.64
CA SER A 274 -14.89 -4.72 15.98
C SER A 274 -15.82 -4.28 14.84
N ALA A 275 -17.04 -4.86 14.77
CA ALA A 275 -18.03 -4.47 13.78
C ALA A 275 -18.46 -3.01 13.93
N GLU A 276 -18.58 -2.55 15.20
CA GLU A 276 -18.99 -1.18 15.52
C GLU A 276 -18.00 -0.14 14.99
N VAL A 277 -16.70 -0.47 14.94
CA VAL A 277 -15.66 0.44 14.41
C VAL A 277 -15.65 0.39 12.89
N ILE A 278 -15.51 -0.79 12.29
CA ILE A 278 -15.33 -0.91 10.83
C ILE A 278 -16.57 -0.48 10.04
N ASP A 279 -17.75 -0.68 10.62
CA ASP A 279 -19.03 -0.28 10.01
C ASP A 279 -19.54 1.07 10.60
N GLY A 280 -18.75 1.70 11.47
CA GLY A 280 -19.07 2.93 12.18
C GLY A 280 -18.79 4.22 11.38
N PRO A 281 -19.17 5.38 11.94
CA PRO A 281 -19.11 6.67 11.23
C PRO A 281 -17.67 7.20 11.01
N GLN A 282 -16.69 6.72 11.78
CA GLN A 282 -15.28 7.10 11.62
C GLN A 282 -14.56 6.27 10.57
N SER A 283 -15.18 5.18 10.11
CA SER A 283 -14.61 4.29 9.10
C SER A 283 -14.69 4.89 7.71
N VAL A 284 -13.56 4.92 7.01
CA VAL A 284 -13.44 5.40 5.62
C VAL A 284 -12.96 4.31 4.66
N ILE A 285 -13.12 3.04 5.05
CA ILE A 285 -12.61 1.88 4.32
C ILE A 285 -13.14 1.75 2.89
N TRP A 286 -14.37 2.25 2.62
CA TRP A 286 -14.94 2.18 1.28
C TRP A 286 -14.34 3.24 0.36
N ASP A 287 -14.10 4.45 0.86
CA ASP A 287 -13.37 5.50 0.15
C ASP A 287 -11.91 5.07 -0.11
N GLU A 288 -11.28 4.45 0.88
CA GLU A 288 -9.94 3.86 0.79
C GLU A 288 -9.88 2.78 -0.32
N ALA A 289 -10.85 1.88 -0.35
CA ALA A 289 -10.93 0.83 -1.37
C ALA A 289 -11.15 1.41 -2.78
N GLU A 290 -11.99 2.45 -2.94
CA GLU A 290 -12.19 3.17 -4.20
C GLU A 290 -10.91 3.87 -4.64
N ASN A 291 -10.22 4.54 -3.72
CA ASN A 291 -9.01 5.31 -3.99
C ASN A 291 -7.85 4.44 -4.51
N ARG A 292 -7.90 3.12 -4.34
CA ARG A 292 -6.99 2.20 -5.03
C ARG A 292 -7.01 2.38 -6.54
N LEU A 293 -8.19 2.59 -7.14
CA LEU A 293 -8.30 2.86 -8.58
C LEU A 293 -7.61 4.16 -8.97
N HIS A 294 -7.90 5.23 -8.24
CA HIS A 294 -7.45 6.57 -8.62
C HIS A 294 -5.95 6.78 -8.38
N ALA A 295 -5.44 6.30 -7.24
CA ALA A 295 -4.02 6.37 -6.90
C ALA A 295 -3.16 5.53 -7.86
N GLN A 296 -3.58 4.31 -8.21
CA GLN A 296 -2.86 3.45 -9.15
C GLN A 296 -2.89 4.00 -10.58
N LYS A 297 -3.98 4.64 -11.01
CA LYS A 297 -4.03 5.35 -12.30
C LYS A 297 -3.02 6.48 -12.34
N ALA A 298 -3.02 7.32 -11.32
CA ALA A 298 -2.09 8.45 -11.23
C ALA A 298 -0.63 8.01 -11.21
N LEU A 299 -0.32 6.97 -10.45
CA LEU A 299 1.01 6.35 -10.42
C LEU A 299 1.44 5.86 -11.81
N MET A 300 0.56 5.15 -12.53
CA MET A 300 0.86 4.67 -13.89
C MET A 300 1.10 5.82 -14.86
N VAL A 301 0.27 6.86 -14.85
CA VAL A 301 0.46 8.05 -15.69
C VAL A 301 1.81 8.69 -15.41
N TRP A 302 2.10 8.95 -14.13
CA TRP A 302 3.35 9.57 -13.70
C TRP A 302 4.57 8.75 -14.13
N LEU A 303 4.58 7.43 -13.90
CA LEU A 303 5.70 6.56 -14.28
C LEU A 303 5.93 6.49 -15.80
N LEU A 304 4.86 6.47 -16.59
CA LEU A 304 4.95 6.48 -18.05
C LEU A 304 5.54 7.79 -18.57
N GLU A 305 5.17 8.93 -17.98
CA GLU A 305 5.71 10.25 -18.32
C GLU A 305 7.20 10.38 -17.95
N GLN A 306 7.64 9.77 -16.84
CA GLN A 306 9.07 9.76 -16.47
C GLN A 306 9.92 8.82 -17.34
N SER A 307 9.30 7.93 -18.12
CA SER A 307 9.97 6.92 -18.95
C SER A 307 9.94 7.24 -20.46
N ALA A 308 9.29 8.36 -20.84
CA ALA A 308 9.13 8.81 -22.23
C ALA A 308 10.36 9.49 -22.82
#